data_f573502f7949c2dfecc9aa632b9d47a5
#
_entry.id   f573502f7949c2dfecc9aa632b9d47a5
#
_cell.length_a   1.000
_cell.length_b   1.000
_cell.length_c   1.000
_cell.angle_alpha   90.00
_cell.angle_beta   90.00
_cell.angle_gamma   90.00
#
_symmetry.space_group_name_H-M   'P 1'
#
loop_
_entity.id
_entity.type
_entity.pdbx_description
1 polymer ?
#
loop_
_entity_poly.entity_id
_entity_poly.type
_entity_poly.pdbx_seq_one_letter_code
_entity_poly.pdbx_strand_id
1 'polypeptide(L)'
;MNFTAIDFETANGFRGSACAIGAAKFRDGHLVETHYTLLQPPVGFDRFDPRNMAIHGITPKDVATAPGFADHFAKLYEFIDDDVVVAHNAGFDIGVIEAGLEVSHKPIPRLEFACTLTLSRKTYQLASHALPSAAAEAGYVLTNHHNALEDAKAAAAIVVDAAKRHEAQSFDALLSASGMHRRVLEPRGVGENLSKPTRHAMTMPGIFDAKNGTVAAEQLPDLIRWPNEGTNPPANPDADPRHPLYGHRVVFTGLLGIPRQEAKDKAAAHGAHTQSRIGATTTMVVIGDGIRAEELTDVAQHPRLQQRKMRDVVARRAQGQDIVLVTEPEFLHMLNENWPHATAV
;
A
#
# COMPACT_ATOMS: atom_id res chain seq x y z
N MET A 1 -8.47 27.22 -10.48
CA MET A 1 -8.48 25.74 -10.28
C MET A 1 -8.78 25.47 -8.82
N ASN A 2 -9.79 24.67 -8.52
CA ASN A 2 -10.28 24.39 -7.17
C ASN A 2 -10.06 22.93 -6.83
N PHE A 3 -9.47 22.66 -5.69
CA PHE A 3 -9.20 21.31 -5.17
C PHE A 3 -8.77 21.38 -3.71
N THR A 4 -8.79 20.25 -3.01
CA THR A 4 -8.25 20.12 -1.66
C THR A 4 -7.15 19.06 -1.66
N ALA A 5 -5.93 19.44 -1.25
CA ALA A 5 -4.82 18.51 -1.05
C ALA A 5 -4.85 17.96 0.37
N ILE A 6 -4.58 16.66 0.54
CA ILE A 6 -4.50 16.00 1.84
C ILE A 6 -3.25 15.14 1.96
N ASP A 7 -2.85 14.91 3.20
CA ASP A 7 -1.85 13.91 3.56
C ASP A 7 -2.13 13.37 4.98
N PHE A 8 -1.86 12.10 5.22
CA PHE A 8 -2.04 11.45 6.51
C PHE A 8 -0.77 10.83 7.04
N GLU A 9 -0.59 10.93 8.37
CA GLU A 9 0.37 10.10 9.10
C GLU A 9 -0.34 8.97 9.83
N THR A 10 0.30 7.80 9.92
CA THR A 10 -0.26 6.61 10.55
C THR A 10 0.58 6.11 11.72
N ALA A 11 -0.06 5.66 12.78
CA ALA A 11 0.59 5.17 13.97
C ALA A 11 1.36 3.86 13.76
N ASN A 12 0.90 3.02 12.81
CA ASN A 12 1.48 1.70 12.56
C ASN A 12 1.28 1.26 11.11
N GLY A 13 1.68 0.02 10.80
CA GLY A 13 1.59 -0.57 9.47
C GLY A 13 0.18 -0.89 8.98
N PHE A 14 -0.87 -0.55 9.69
CA PHE A 14 -2.25 -0.63 9.23
C PHE A 14 -2.75 0.76 8.81
N ARG A 15 -3.31 0.90 7.62
CA ARG A 15 -3.76 2.20 7.08
C ARG A 15 -4.80 2.89 7.93
N GLY A 16 -5.70 2.12 8.57
CA GLY A 16 -6.75 2.67 9.43
C GLY A 16 -6.25 3.27 10.76
N SER A 17 -4.94 3.36 10.99
CA SER A 17 -4.33 3.88 12.21
C SER A 17 -3.91 5.35 12.10
N ALA A 18 -4.70 6.21 11.43
CA ALA A 18 -4.36 7.62 11.26
C ALA A 18 -4.04 8.30 12.60
N CYS A 19 -2.90 9.01 12.68
CA CYS A 19 -2.47 9.77 13.86
C CYS A 19 -2.28 11.28 13.58
N ALA A 20 -2.29 11.69 12.32
CA ALA A 20 -2.38 13.10 11.93
C ALA A 20 -3.03 13.23 10.55
N ILE A 21 -3.62 14.40 10.31
CA ILE A 21 -4.14 14.83 9.02
C ILE A 21 -3.70 16.25 8.73
N GLY A 22 -3.22 16.48 7.51
CA GLY A 22 -3.04 17.79 6.93
C GLY A 22 -3.91 17.97 5.69
N ALA A 23 -4.58 19.09 5.56
CA ALA A 23 -5.34 19.44 4.38
C ALA A 23 -5.10 20.90 3.99
N ALA A 24 -5.01 21.17 2.69
CA ALA A 24 -4.79 22.48 2.12
C ALA A 24 -5.77 22.72 0.98
N LYS A 25 -6.66 23.69 1.15
CA LYS A 25 -7.70 24.07 0.20
C LYS A 25 -7.20 25.14 -0.76
N PHE A 26 -7.40 24.89 -2.03
CA PHE A 26 -6.99 25.78 -3.10
C PHE A 26 -8.19 26.30 -3.88
N ARG A 27 -8.18 27.61 -4.17
CA ARG A 27 -9.14 28.29 -5.06
C ARG A 27 -8.35 29.11 -6.07
N ASP A 28 -8.70 28.96 -7.32
CA ASP A 28 -8.02 29.61 -8.46
C ASP A 28 -6.49 29.40 -8.46
N GLY A 29 -6.06 28.22 -7.97
CA GLY A 29 -4.64 27.88 -7.86
C GLY A 29 -3.91 28.50 -6.66
N HIS A 30 -4.61 29.19 -5.77
CA HIS A 30 -4.05 29.82 -4.57
C HIS A 30 -4.53 29.09 -3.30
N LEU A 31 -3.63 28.95 -2.33
CA LEU A 31 -3.96 28.44 -1.01
C LEU A 31 -4.90 29.43 -0.30
N VAL A 32 -6.09 28.98 0.10
CA VAL A 32 -7.08 29.82 0.79
C VAL A 32 -7.33 29.38 2.23
N GLU A 33 -7.17 28.10 2.54
CA GLU A 33 -7.43 27.58 3.87
C GLU A 33 -6.57 26.36 4.16
N THR A 34 -6.22 26.12 5.41
CA THR A 34 -5.48 24.96 5.86
C THR A 34 -6.14 24.33 7.06
N HIS A 35 -6.01 23.02 7.15
CA HIS A 35 -6.47 22.24 8.28
C HIS A 35 -5.35 21.27 8.69
N TYR A 36 -5.03 21.25 9.99
CA TYR A 36 -4.09 20.29 10.57
C TYR A 36 -4.60 19.83 11.92
N THR A 37 -4.56 18.53 12.16
CA THR A 37 -4.90 17.99 13.47
C THR A 37 -4.18 16.68 13.73
N LEU A 38 -3.76 16.48 14.97
CA LEU A 38 -3.40 15.17 15.49
C LEU A 38 -4.69 14.38 15.74
N LEU A 39 -4.61 13.05 15.60
CA LEU A 39 -5.75 12.15 15.70
C LEU A 39 -5.44 11.01 16.66
N GLN A 40 -6.41 10.59 17.45
CA GLN A 40 -6.31 9.28 18.09
C GLN A 40 -6.67 8.20 17.07
N PRO A 41 -5.77 7.23 16.82
CA PRO A 41 -6.11 6.08 16.00
C PRO A 41 -7.28 5.29 16.62
N PRO A 42 -8.07 4.58 15.80
CA PRO A 42 -9.18 3.77 16.29
C PRO A 42 -8.74 2.73 17.33
N VAL A 43 -9.55 2.53 18.36
CA VAL A 43 -9.30 1.55 19.44
C VAL A 43 -9.05 0.16 18.85
N GLY A 44 -8.02 -0.53 19.33
CA GLY A 44 -7.56 -1.82 18.80
C GLY A 44 -6.61 -1.71 17.62
N PHE A 45 -6.41 -0.50 17.07
CA PHE A 45 -5.45 -0.17 16.01
C PHE A 45 -4.56 1.02 16.40
N ASP A 46 -4.47 1.32 17.67
CA ASP A 46 -3.87 2.50 18.29
C ASP A 46 -2.43 2.27 18.80
N ARG A 47 -1.84 1.11 18.52
CA ARG A 47 -0.43 0.86 18.79
C ARG A 47 0.44 1.69 17.84
N PHE A 48 1.46 2.35 18.40
CA PHE A 48 2.45 3.09 17.62
C PHE A 48 3.66 2.20 17.30
N ASP A 49 3.96 2.09 16.01
CA ASP A 49 5.15 1.38 15.52
C ASP A 49 6.38 2.31 15.61
N PRO A 50 7.51 1.86 16.18
CA PRO A 50 8.74 2.64 16.23
C PRO A 50 9.21 3.16 14.87
N ARG A 51 8.95 2.42 13.77
CA ARG A 51 9.29 2.88 12.42
C ARG A 51 8.48 4.10 12.00
N ASN A 52 7.18 4.10 12.27
CA ASN A 52 6.29 5.21 11.95
C ASN A 52 6.66 6.44 12.79
N MET A 53 6.85 6.25 14.11
CA MET A 53 7.31 7.33 14.99
C MET A 53 8.66 7.93 14.55
N ALA A 54 9.59 7.12 14.08
CA ALA A 54 10.87 7.59 13.57
C ALA A 54 10.75 8.43 12.28
N ILE A 55 9.67 8.23 11.50
CA ILE A 55 9.41 8.95 10.26
C ILE A 55 8.79 10.34 10.54
N HIS A 56 7.66 10.36 11.25
CA HIS A 56 6.86 11.60 11.45
C HIS A 56 7.01 12.24 12.84
N GLY A 57 7.68 11.58 13.79
CA GLY A 57 7.94 12.12 15.13
C GLY A 57 6.75 12.11 16.09
N ILE A 58 5.55 11.73 15.65
CA ILE A 58 4.34 11.72 16.49
C ILE A 58 4.35 10.50 17.39
N THR A 59 4.09 10.70 18.70
CA THR A 59 4.07 9.66 19.72
C THR A 59 2.67 9.45 20.29
N PRO A 60 2.41 8.34 21.02
CA PRO A 60 1.14 8.14 21.72
C PRO A 60 0.78 9.28 22.67
N LYS A 61 1.80 9.94 23.26
CA LYS A 61 1.60 11.06 24.18
C LYS A 61 1.05 12.28 23.47
N ASP A 62 1.49 12.54 22.24
CA ASP A 62 1.08 13.72 21.47
C ASP A 62 -0.39 13.64 21.06
N VAL A 63 -0.91 12.44 20.84
CA VAL A 63 -2.30 12.21 20.43
C VAL A 63 -3.26 11.90 21.60
N ALA A 64 -2.76 11.83 22.84
CA ALA A 64 -3.54 11.37 23.99
C ALA A 64 -4.82 12.18 24.26
N THR A 65 -4.85 13.46 23.88
CA THR A 65 -6.01 14.35 24.01
C THR A 65 -6.60 14.78 22.67
N ALA A 66 -6.08 14.22 21.56
CA ALA A 66 -6.58 14.52 20.23
C ALA A 66 -7.97 13.90 20.00
N PRO A 67 -8.78 14.43 19.07
CA PRO A 67 -10.03 13.79 18.68
C PRO A 67 -9.79 12.41 18.05
N GLY A 68 -10.75 11.51 18.19
CA GLY A 68 -10.77 10.25 17.47
C GLY A 68 -10.90 10.47 15.96
N PHE A 69 -10.30 9.58 15.16
CA PHE A 69 -10.35 9.69 13.71
C PHE A 69 -11.77 9.85 13.15
N ALA A 70 -12.70 8.99 13.56
CA ALA A 70 -14.06 9.00 13.03
C ALA A 70 -14.86 10.28 13.39
N ASP A 71 -14.63 10.81 14.58
CA ASP A 71 -15.30 12.03 15.04
C ASP A 71 -14.77 13.27 14.32
N HIS A 72 -13.47 13.23 13.96
CA HIS A 72 -12.84 14.32 13.23
C HIS A 72 -13.11 14.26 11.74
N PHE A 73 -13.32 13.08 11.18
CA PHE A 73 -13.51 12.90 9.75
C PHE A 73 -14.71 13.68 9.20
N ALA A 74 -15.78 13.83 9.98
CA ALA A 74 -16.92 14.65 9.58
C ALA A 74 -16.51 16.10 9.26
N LYS A 75 -15.64 16.70 10.10
CA LYS A 75 -15.11 18.05 9.88
C LYS A 75 -14.18 18.11 8.66
N LEU A 76 -13.36 17.08 8.47
CA LEU A 76 -12.51 16.98 7.27
C LEU A 76 -13.38 16.87 6.01
N TYR A 77 -14.46 16.10 6.05
CA TYR A 77 -15.36 15.95 4.92
C TYR A 77 -16.10 17.25 4.59
N GLU A 78 -16.54 17.99 5.61
CA GLU A 78 -17.05 19.35 5.44
C GLU A 78 -16.00 20.32 4.90
N PHE A 79 -14.74 20.21 5.35
CA PHE A 79 -13.64 20.99 4.82
C PHE A 79 -13.37 20.67 3.35
N ILE A 80 -13.42 19.41 2.94
CA ILE A 80 -13.24 18.99 1.53
C ILE A 80 -14.38 19.55 0.67
N ASP A 81 -15.63 19.46 1.16
CA ASP A 81 -16.82 19.88 0.43
C ASP A 81 -16.92 19.14 -0.93
N ASP A 82 -17.25 19.83 -2.02
CA ASP A 82 -17.35 19.28 -3.38
C ASP A 82 -15.99 19.22 -4.13
N ASP A 83 -14.88 19.48 -3.45
CA ASP A 83 -13.57 19.49 -4.06
C ASP A 83 -13.10 18.09 -4.50
N VAL A 84 -12.37 18.04 -5.60
CA VAL A 84 -11.53 16.88 -5.89
C VAL A 84 -10.38 16.83 -4.90
N VAL A 85 -10.22 15.70 -4.24
CA VAL A 85 -9.10 15.46 -3.31
C VAL A 85 -7.85 15.10 -4.10
N VAL A 86 -6.72 15.71 -3.75
CA VAL A 86 -5.42 15.31 -4.29
C VAL A 86 -4.48 14.88 -3.16
N ALA A 87 -3.66 13.88 -3.41
CA ALA A 87 -2.62 13.44 -2.49
C ALA A 87 -1.44 12.86 -3.26
N HIS A 88 -0.25 12.86 -2.65
CA HIS A 88 0.92 12.26 -3.26
C HIS A 88 1.00 10.76 -2.93
N ASN A 89 0.76 9.91 -3.93
CA ASN A 89 0.44 8.50 -3.77
C ASN A 89 -0.98 8.28 -3.19
N ALA A 90 -1.97 9.00 -3.70
CA ALA A 90 -3.33 9.11 -3.19
C ALA A 90 -4.02 7.77 -2.82
N GLY A 91 -3.56 6.65 -3.38
CA GLY A 91 -4.03 5.32 -2.96
C GLY A 91 -3.71 4.98 -1.50
N PHE A 92 -2.72 5.67 -0.90
CA PHE A 92 -2.44 5.57 0.54
C PHE A 92 -3.49 6.34 1.33
N ASP A 93 -3.64 7.64 1.09
CA ASP A 93 -4.50 8.54 1.87
C ASP A 93 -5.97 8.18 1.77
N ILE A 94 -6.44 7.87 0.58
CA ILE A 94 -7.80 7.36 0.37
C ILE A 94 -8.00 6.01 1.08
N GLY A 95 -6.98 5.16 1.09
CA GLY A 95 -6.99 3.91 1.85
C GLY A 95 -6.96 4.12 3.38
N VAL A 96 -6.38 5.22 3.87
CA VAL A 96 -6.45 5.62 5.29
C VAL A 96 -7.87 6.01 5.67
N ILE A 97 -8.51 6.85 4.84
CA ILE A 97 -9.92 7.23 5.02
C ILE A 97 -10.81 5.98 5.04
N GLU A 98 -10.69 5.14 4.01
CA GLU A 98 -11.47 3.93 3.86
C GLU A 98 -11.31 3.00 5.07
N ALA A 99 -10.08 2.61 5.40
CA ALA A 99 -9.82 1.66 6.47
C ALA A 99 -10.14 2.23 7.86
N GLY A 100 -9.87 3.52 8.09
CA GLY A 100 -10.19 4.19 9.36
C GLY A 100 -11.70 4.25 9.64
N LEU A 101 -12.50 4.55 8.62
CA LEU A 101 -13.95 4.54 8.72
C LEU A 101 -14.50 3.12 8.90
N GLU A 102 -13.96 2.13 8.18
CA GLU A 102 -14.36 0.72 8.29
C GLU A 102 -14.19 0.19 9.72
N VAL A 103 -13.01 0.37 10.34
CA VAL A 103 -12.76 -0.10 11.71
C VAL A 103 -13.44 0.76 12.78
N SER A 104 -13.87 1.96 12.43
CA SER A 104 -14.69 2.83 13.28
C SER A 104 -16.20 2.62 13.11
N HIS A 105 -16.61 1.62 12.31
CA HIS A 105 -18.00 1.32 12.01
C HIS A 105 -18.78 2.54 11.48
N LYS A 106 -18.18 3.29 10.57
CA LYS A 106 -18.80 4.44 9.90
C LYS A 106 -19.00 4.13 8.40
N PRO A 107 -20.01 4.74 7.76
CA PRO A 107 -20.20 4.60 6.33
C PRO A 107 -19.05 5.28 5.57
N ILE A 108 -18.73 4.74 4.40
CA ILE A 108 -17.77 5.34 3.48
C ILE A 108 -18.51 6.36 2.61
N PRO A 109 -18.10 7.64 2.58
CA PRO A 109 -18.69 8.64 1.69
C PRO A 109 -18.14 8.50 0.27
N ARG A 110 -18.79 9.15 -0.68
CA ARG A 110 -18.25 9.34 -2.01
C ARG A 110 -17.16 10.42 -1.98
N LEU A 111 -15.97 10.11 -2.50
CA LEU A 111 -14.90 11.10 -2.70
C LEU A 111 -14.31 10.95 -4.10
N GLU A 112 -14.19 12.05 -4.82
CA GLU A 112 -13.41 12.11 -6.05
C GLU A 112 -11.98 12.48 -5.77
N PHE A 113 -11.02 11.82 -6.40
CA PHE A 113 -9.61 12.07 -6.11
C PHE A 113 -8.70 11.88 -7.32
N ALA A 114 -7.52 12.49 -7.25
CA ALA A 114 -6.43 12.30 -8.19
C ALA A 114 -5.08 12.16 -7.47
N CYS A 115 -4.11 11.53 -8.13
CA CYS A 115 -2.82 11.21 -7.56
C CYS A 115 -1.73 12.10 -8.13
N THR A 116 -1.10 12.94 -7.30
CA THR A 116 -0.04 13.86 -7.75
C THR A 116 1.28 13.13 -8.07
N LEU A 117 1.52 11.94 -7.50
CA LEU A 117 2.62 11.06 -7.93
C LEU A 117 2.44 10.62 -9.40
N THR A 118 1.22 10.27 -9.80
CA THR A 118 0.92 9.93 -11.20
C THR A 118 1.02 11.16 -12.07
N LEU A 119 0.51 12.29 -11.62
CA LEU A 119 0.59 13.57 -12.32
C LEU A 119 2.05 13.99 -12.54
N SER A 120 2.91 13.93 -11.52
CA SER A 120 4.33 14.26 -11.63
C SER A 120 5.04 13.39 -12.67
N ARG A 121 4.71 12.09 -12.74
CA ARG A 121 5.26 11.16 -13.75
C ARG A 121 4.82 11.47 -15.19
N LYS A 122 3.70 12.17 -15.34
CA LYS A 122 3.16 12.59 -16.63
C LYS A 122 3.66 13.98 -17.06
N THR A 123 4.08 14.79 -16.09
CA THR A 123 4.47 16.19 -16.31
C THR A 123 5.97 16.40 -16.31
N TYR A 124 6.70 15.67 -15.45
CA TYR A 124 8.12 15.90 -15.21
C TYR A 124 9.01 14.77 -15.73
N GLN A 125 10.25 15.11 -16.05
CA GLN A 125 11.31 14.12 -16.37
C GLN A 125 12.30 14.08 -15.21
N LEU A 126 12.02 13.26 -14.19
CA LEU A 126 12.80 13.13 -12.97
C LEU A 126 13.33 11.72 -12.77
N ALA A 127 14.51 11.61 -12.15
CA ALA A 127 15.04 10.32 -11.71
C ALA A 127 14.22 9.72 -10.56
N SER A 128 13.59 10.57 -9.72
CA SER A 128 12.68 10.17 -8.65
C SER A 128 11.45 11.07 -8.65
N HIS A 129 10.28 10.48 -8.50
CA HIS A 129 9.01 11.17 -8.32
C HIS A 129 8.51 11.10 -6.87
N ALA A 130 9.38 10.84 -5.89
CA ALA A 130 9.06 11.02 -4.48
C ALA A 130 8.66 12.47 -4.20
N LEU A 131 7.82 12.69 -3.20
CA LEU A 131 7.26 14.02 -2.91
C LEU A 131 8.31 15.14 -2.83
N PRO A 132 9.45 14.99 -2.12
CA PRO A 132 10.46 16.04 -2.08
C PRO A 132 11.01 16.42 -3.47
N SER A 133 11.27 15.42 -4.31
CA SER A 133 11.82 15.65 -5.66
C SER A 133 10.79 16.30 -6.59
N ALA A 134 9.54 15.85 -6.56
CA ALA A 134 8.47 16.39 -7.37
C ALA A 134 8.04 17.80 -6.90
N ALA A 135 8.05 18.07 -5.60
CA ALA A 135 7.79 19.39 -5.02
C ALA A 135 8.88 20.38 -5.39
N ALA A 136 10.16 19.99 -5.31
CA ALA A 136 11.28 20.84 -5.72
C ALA A 136 11.19 21.22 -7.20
N GLU A 137 10.84 20.28 -8.08
CA GLU A 137 10.61 20.54 -9.50
C GLU A 137 9.45 21.51 -9.74
N ALA A 138 8.41 21.43 -8.88
CA ALA A 138 7.28 22.37 -8.87
C ALA A 138 7.63 23.74 -8.25
N GLY A 139 8.88 23.95 -7.81
CA GLY A 139 9.33 25.19 -7.17
C GLY A 139 8.91 25.34 -5.72
N TYR A 140 8.48 24.25 -5.05
CA TYR A 140 8.10 24.25 -3.64
C TYR A 140 9.24 23.71 -2.77
N VAL A 141 9.65 24.50 -1.77
CA VAL A 141 10.70 24.10 -0.82
C VAL A 141 10.05 23.37 0.35
N LEU A 142 10.11 22.05 0.33
CA LEU A 142 9.60 21.19 1.41
C LEU A 142 10.65 21.09 2.53
N THR A 143 10.46 21.85 3.60
CA THR A 143 11.43 21.94 4.72
C THR A 143 11.14 20.95 5.84
N ASN A 144 9.89 20.51 5.98
CA ASN A 144 9.46 19.60 7.04
C ASN A 144 8.66 18.44 6.45
N HIS A 145 9.38 17.55 5.76
CA HIS A 145 8.81 16.31 5.20
C HIS A 145 8.32 15.40 6.33
N HIS A 146 7.22 14.71 6.11
CA HIS A 146 6.46 13.92 7.09
C HIS A 146 5.74 14.76 8.16
N ASN A 147 5.49 16.03 7.86
CA ASN A 147 4.44 16.81 8.48
C ASN A 147 3.24 16.83 7.52
N ALA A 148 2.13 16.25 7.91
CA ALA A 148 0.99 16.03 7.01
C ALA A 148 0.49 17.31 6.32
N LEU A 149 0.53 18.48 6.99
CA LEU A 149 0.13 19.74 6.34
C LEU A 149 1.15 20.22 5.31
N GLU A 150 2.45 20.11 5.61
CA GLU A 150 3.50 20.51 4.68
C GLU A 150 3.53 19.58 3.46
N ASP A 151 3.30 18.29 3.66
CA ASP A 151 3.24 17.30 2.57
C ASP A 151 1.98 17.51 1.70
N ALA A 152 0.83 17.86 2.29
CA ALA A 152 -0.36 18.26 1.54
C ALA A 152 -0.11 19.54 0.70
N LYS A 153 0.56 20.56 1.25
CA LYS A 153 0.94 21.78 0.50
C LYS A 153 1.90 21.46 -0.65
N ALA A 154 2.87 20.59 -0.40
CA ALA A 154 3.81 20.13 -1.42
C ALA A 154 3.09 19.38 -2.56
N ALA A 155 2.15 18.49 -2.22
CA ALA A 155 1.30 17.83 -3.21
C ALA A 155 0.46 18.82 -4.03
N ALA A 156 -0.07 19.87 -3.40
CA ALA A 156 -0.81 20.93 -4.08
C ALA A 156 0.08 21.73 -5.05
N ALA A 157 1.32 22.02 -4.65
CA ALA A 157 2.26 22.75 -5.51
C ALA A 157 2.52 22.01 -6.82
N ILE A 158 2.60 20.69 -6.79
CA ILE A 158 2.72 19.85 -8.00
C ILE A 158 1.51 20.05 -8.92
N VAL A 159 0.28 20.12 -8.38
CA VAL A 159 -0.92 20.37 -9.18
C VAL A 159 -0.87 21.76 -9.84
N VAL A 160 -0.51 22.79 -9.07
CA VAL A 160 -0.46 24.17 -9.55
C VAL A 160 0.60 24.34 -10.65
N ASP A 161 1.79 23.75 -10.47
CA ASP A 161 2.85 23.84 -11.48
C ASP A 161 2.51 23.01 -12.72
N ALA A 162 1.99 21.79 -12.54
CA ALA A 162 1.54 20.96 -13.65
C ALA A 162 0.47 21.67 -14.49
N ALA A 163 -0.47 22.37 -13.85
CA ALA A 163 -1.48 23.15 -14.55
C ALA A 163 -0.87 24.24 -15.45
N LYS A 164 0.16 24.94 -14.95
CA LYS A 164 0.89 25.96 -15.74
C LYS A 164 1.60 25.30 -16.93
N ARG A 165 2.29 24.18 -16.73
CA ARG A 165 3.04 23.48 -17.79
C ARG A 165 2.12 22.90 -18.88
N HIS A 166 0.92 22.46 -18.50
CA HIS A 166 -0.08 21.95 -19.42
C HIS A 166 -1.05 23.04 -19.93
N GLU A 167 -0.85 24.32 -19.57
CA GLU A 167 -1.72 25.46 -19.92
C GLU A 167 -3.20 25.22 -19.55
N ALA A 168 -3.44 24.44 -18.48
CA ALA A 168 -4.76 23.99 -18.08
C ALA A 168 -5.47 25.04 -17.22
N GLN A 169 -6.68 25.43 -17.62
CA GLN A 169 -7.48 26.44 -16.92
C GLN A 169 -8.43 25.83 -15.87
N SER A 170 -8.60 24.51 -15.86
CA SER A 170 -9.42 23.79 -14.90
C SER A 170 -8.76 22.48 -14.48
N PHE A 171 -9.24 21.89 -13.38
CA PHE A 171 -8.72 20.60 -12.90
C PHE A 171 -8.96 19.50 -13.93
N ASP A 172 -10.15 19.47 -14.55
CA ASP A 172 -10.46 18.47 -15.58
C ASP A 172 -9.62 18.64 -16.85
N ALA A 173 -9.36 19.89 -17.25
CA ALA A 173 -8.46 20.19 -18.36
C ALA A 173 -7.05 19.67 -18.08
N LEU A 174 -6.54 19.83 -16.83
CA LEU A 174 -5.25 19.30 -16.41
C LEU A 174 -5.21 17.78 -16.49
N LEU A 175 -6.21 17.11 -15.93
CA LEU A 175 -6.27 15.65 -15.97
C LEU A 175 -6.34 15.13 -17.43
N SER A 176 -7.14 15.75 -18.26
CA SER A 176 -7.25 15.40 -19.69
C SER A 176 -5.93 15.59 -20.42
N ALA A 177 -5.27 16.76 -20.26
CA ALA A 177 -3.99 17.06 -20.90
C ALA A 177 -2.87 16.10 -20.47
N SER A 178 -2.89 15.64 -19.21
CA SER A 178 -1.95 14.66 -18.67
C SER A 178 -2.36 13.19 -18.93
N GLY A 179 -3.44 12.93 -19.64
CA GLY A 179 -3.96 11.58 -19.89
C GLY A 179 -4.39 10.87 -18.60
N MET A 180 -4.97 11.62 -17.67
CA MET A 180 -5.50 11.14 -16.39
C MET A 180 -7.01 11.37 -16.32
N HIS A 181 -7.65 10.78 -15.33
CA HIS A 181 -9.06 10.97 -14.99
C HIS A 181 -9.23 10.97 -13.46
N ARG A 182 -10.33 11.55 -12.98
CA ARG A 182 -10.72 11.45 -11.57
C ARG A 182 -10.99 9.99 -11.23
N ARG A 183 -10.53 9.58 -10.08
CA ARG A 183 -10.89 8.31 -9.45
C ARG A 183 -11.94 8.57 -8.39
N VAL A 184 -12.68 7.53 -8.02
CA VAL A 184 -13.76 7.64 -7.05
C VAL A 184 -13.55 6.61 -5.95
N LEU A 185 -13.62 7.05 -4.70
CA LEU A 185 -13.95 6.18 -3.58
C LEU A 185 -15.47 6.07 -3.56
N GLU A 186 -15.96 4.88 -3.88
CA GLU A 186 -17.40 4.63 -3.96
C GLU A 186 -18.03 4.56 -2.56
N PRO A 187 -19.21 5.16 -2.37
CA PRO A 187 -19.89 5.12 -1.09
C PRO A 187 -20.32 3.69 -0.74
N ARG A 188 -20.25 3.35 0.55
CA ARG A 188 -20.64 2.03 1.07
C ARG A 188 -21.25 2.16 2.46
N GLY A 189 -22.19 1.28 2.76
CA GLY A 189 -22.76 1.13 4.10
C GLY A 189 -21.75 0.56 5.10
N VAL A 190 -22.11 0.64 6.38
CA VAL A 190 -21.28 0.12 7.48
C VAL A 190 -21.10 -1.40 7.32
N GLY A 191 -19.84 -1.85 7.31
CA GLY A 191 -19.50 -3.28 7.22
C GLY A 191 -19.66 -3.91 5.84
N GLU A 192 -20.09 -3.14 4.82
CA GLU A 192 -20.22 -3.62 3.46
C GLU A 192 -18.86 -3.66 2.74
N ASN A 193 -18.54 -4.80 2.13
CA ASN A 193 -17.38 -4.94 1.25
C ASN A 193 -16.09 -4.31 1.78
N LEU A 194 -15.70 -4.68 3.01
CA LEU A 194 -14.48 -4.17 3.65
C LEU A 194 -13.27 -4.23 2.72
N SER A 195 -12.44 -3.21 2.79
CA SER A 195 -11.20 -3.11 2.04
C SER A 195 -10.24 -4.26 2.37
N LYS A 196 -9.34 -4.56 1.45
CA LYS A 196 -8.36 -5.64 1.65
C LYS A 196 -7.46 -5.41 2.88
N PRO A 197 -6.93 -4.19 3.12
CA PRO A 197 -6.14 -3.91 4.33
C PRO A 197 -6.91 -4.18 5.61
N THR A 198 -8.18 -3.75 5.69
CA THR A 198 -9.03 -3.95 6.86
C THR A 198 -9.33 -5.42 7.10
N ARG A 199 -9.72 -6.16 6.07
CA ARG A 199 -9.91 -7.63 6.20
C ARG A 199 -8.67 -8.31 6.71
N HIS A 200 -7.49 -7.94 6.22
CA HIS A 200 -6.24 -8.52 6.66
C HIS A 200 -5.93 -8.15 8.12
N ALA A 201 -6.06 -6.88 8.50
CA ALA A 201 -5.86 -6.45 9.88
C ALA A 201 -6.78 -7.17 10.86
N MET A 202 -8.03 -7.43 10.46
CA MET A 202 -9.00 -8.17 11.27
C MET A 202 -8.65 -9.66 11.45
N THR A 203 -7.80 -10.26 10.60
CA THR A 203 -7.30 -11.63 10.82
C THR A 203 -6.19 -11.70 11.87
N MET A 204 -5.70 -10.56 12.33
CA MET A 204 -4.62 -10.43 13.30
C MET A 204 -5.07 -9.63 14.54
N PRO A 205 -6.09 -10.11 15.27
CA PRO A 205 -6.66 -9.35 16.38
C PRO A 205 -5.59 -9.09 17.46
N GLY A 206 -5.55 -7.88 17.95
CA GLY A 206 -4.66 -7.43 19.02
C GLY A 206 -3.24 -7.05 18.57
N ILE A 207 -2.82 -7.37 17.33
CA ILE A 207 -1.43 -7.06 16.91
C ILE A 207 -1.19 -5.54 16.81
N PHE A 208 -2.21 -4.79 16.46
CA PHE A 208 -2.17 -3.32 16.35
C PHE A 208 -2.72 -2.60 17.59
N ASP A 209 -3.14 -3.34 18.63
CA ASP A 209 -3.70 -2.80 19.87
C ASP A 209 -2.57 -2.32 20.79
N ALA A 210 -2.65 -1.08 21.27
CA ALA A 210 -1.69 -0.50 22.21
C ALA A 210 -1.57 -1.30 23.53
N LYS A 211 -2.61 -2.02 23.93
CA LYS A 211 -2.63 -2.86 25.13
C LYS A 211 -1.80 -4.13 24.98
N ASN A 212 -1.50 -4.53 23.76
CA ASN A 212 -0.72 -5.75 23.47
C ASN A 212 0.76 -5.45 23.32
N GLY A 213 1.47 -5.23 24.44
CA GLY A 213 2.91 -4.92 24.49
C GLY A 213 3.84 -6.11 24.21
N THR A 214 3.34 -7.33 23.97
CA THR A 214 4.16 -8.55 23.88
C THR A 214 4.74 -8.82 22.50
N VAL A 215 4.24 -8.15 21.45
CA VAL A 215 4.71 -8.32 20.07
C VAL A 215 5.91 -7.41 19.81
N ALA A 216 7.03 -8.00 19.42
CA ALA A 216 8.23 -7.23 19.06
C ALA A 216 7.98 -6.36 17.80
N ALA A 217 8.64 -5.21 17.72
CA ALA A 217 8.45 -4.25 16.63
C ALA A 217 8.76 -4.87 15.25
N GLU A 218 9.74 -5.78 15.18
CA GLU A 218 10.13 -6.49 13.95
C GLU A 218 9.07 -7.48 13.46
N GLN A 219 8.16 -7.90 14.34
CA GLN A 219 7.07 -8.82 14.03
C GLN A 219 5.78 -8.11 13.62
N LEU A 220 5.75 -6.77 13.69
CA LEU A 220 4.59 -5.99 13.29
C LEU A 220 4.47 -5.98 11.76
N PRO A 221 3.32 -6.41 11.21
CA PRO A 221 3.12 -6.42 9.77
C PRO A 221 3.02 -4.99 9.24
N ASP A 222 3.67 -4.73 8.12
CA ASP A 222 3.55 -3.49 7.37
C ASP A 222 2.48 -3.64 6.28
N LEU A 223 1.21 -3.37 6.63
CA LEU A 223 0.08 -3.45 5.71
C LEU A 223 -0.07 -2.18 4.84
N ILE A 224 0.74 -1.15 5.08
CA ILE A 224 0.81 0.06 4.26
C ILE A 224 1.46 -0.27 2.92
N ARG A 225 2.53 -1.03 2.96
CA ARG A 225 3.25 -1.42 1.76
C ARG A 225 2.44 -2.46 0.99
N TRP A 226 1.91 -2.05 -0.15
CA TRP A 226 1.58 -3.04 -1.16
C TRP A 226 2.86 -3.85 -1.41
N PRO A 227 2.78 -5.19 -1.45
CA PRO A 227 3.95 -5.95 -1.84
C PRO A 227 4.44 -5.38 -3.17
N ASN A 228 5.55 -4.64 -3.10
CA ASN A 228 6.23 -4.18 -4.30
C ASN A 228 6.62 -5.46 -5.03
N GLU A 229 6.08 -5.65 -6.23
CA GLU A 229 6.43 -6.84 -7.02
C GLU A 229 7.93 -6.88 -7.33
N GLY A 230 8.62 -5.75 -7.21
CA GLY A 230 10.02 -5.63 -7.52
C GLY A 230 10.32 -5.87 -9.01
N THR A 231 11.59 -5.93 -9.34
CA THR A 231 12.07 -6.36 -10.65
C THR A 231 12.17 -7.89 -10.71
N ASN A 232 12.18 -8.44 -11.89
CA ASN A 232 12.47 -9.86 -12.10
C ASN A 232 13.95 -9.98 -12.53
N PRO A 233 14.86 -10.35 -11.62
CA PRO A 233 16.26 -10.53 -11.95
C PRO A 233 16.42 -11.69 -12.96
N PRO A 234 17.47 -11.66 -13.79
CA PRO A 234 17.79 -12.79 -14.67
C PRO A 234 18.16 -14.01 -13.81
N ALA A 235 17.72 -15.19 -14.25
CA ALA A 235 18.13 -16.44 -13.63
C ALA A 235 19.63 -16.64 -13.76
N ASN A 236 20.28 -17.12 -12.70
CA ASN A 236 21.70 -17.46 -12.74
C ASN A 236 21.90 -18.69 -13.65
N PRO A 237 22.64 -18.55 -14.77
CA PRO A 237 22.88 -19.66 -15.69
C PRO A 237 23.82 -20.72 -15.12
N ASP A 238 24.62 -20.37 -14.12
CA ASP A 238 25.63 -21.25 -13.48
C ASP A 238 25.07 -21.91 -12.19
N ALA A 239 23.78 -21.79 -11.92
CA ALA A 239 23.17 -22.41 -10.77
C ALA A 239 23.15 -23.95 -10.87
N ASP A 240 23.17 -24.64 -9.72
CA ASP A 240 23.10 -26.12 -9.69
C ASP A 240 21.77 -26.61 -10.27
N PRO A 241 21.79 -27.37 -11.39
CA PRO A 241 20.55 -27.91 -11.99
C PRO A 241 19.77 -28.85 -11.09
N ARG A 242 20.37 -29.36 -10.01
CA ARG A 242 19.69 -30.23 -9.00
C ARG A 242 18.94 -29.43 -7.96
N HIS A 243 19.13 -28.11 -7.90
CA HIS A 243 18.44 -27.27 -6.91
C HIS A 243 16.92 -27.24 -7.17
N PRO A 244 16.06 -27.35 -6.15
CA PRO A 244 14.60 -27.41 -6.30
C PRO A 244 13.98 -26.22 -7.05
N LEU A 245 14.64 -25.06 -7.05
CA LEU A 245 14.17 -23.86 -7.75
C LEU A 245 14.68 -23.75 -9.19
N TYR A 246 15.67 -24.60 -9.58
CA TYR A 246 16.31 -24.49 -10.89
C TYR A 246 15.31 -24.71 -12.04
N GLY A 247 15.29 -23.78 -13.00
CA GLY A 247 14.41 -23.84 -14.17
C GLY A 247 12.94 -23.51 -13.89
N HIS A 248 12.53 -23.43 -12.64
CA HIS A 248 11.16 -23.06 -12.30
C HIS A 248 10.85 -21.60 -12.69
N ARG A 249 9.62 -21.35 -13.11
CA ARG A 249 9.05 -20.01 -13.31
C ARG A 249 8.19 -19.65 -12.10
N VAL A 250 8.78 -18.83 -11.22
CA VAL A 250 8.30 -18.62 -9.86
C VAL A 250 7.54 -17.31 -9.74
N VAL A 251 6.35 -17.34 -9.16
CA VAL A 251 5.56 -16.17 -8.77
C VAL A 251 5.39 -16.16 -7.26
N PHE A 252 5.58 -15.01 -6.66
CA PHE A 252 5.34 -14.80 -5.23
C PHE A 252 3.98 -14.13 -5.00
N THR A 253 3.23 -14.60 -4.00
CA THR A 253 1.94 -14.04 -3.61
C THR A 253 1.80 -13.95 -2.09
N GLY A 254 0.91 -13.09 -1.61
CA GLY A 254 0.77 -12.84 -0.17
C GLY A 254 1.88 -11.96 0.41
N LEU A 255 1.87 -11.76 1.72
CA LEU A 255 2.94 -11.10 2.47
C LEU A 255 3.99 -12.14 2.82
N LEU A 256 5.24 -11.85 2.46
CA LEU A 256 6.39 -12.65 2.82
C LEU A 256 7.05 -12.05 4.07
N GLY A 257 7.67 -12.86 4.89
CA GLY A 257 8.50 -12.45 6.03
C GLY A 257 9.81 -11.77 5.60
N ILE A 258 10.26 -12.01 4.36
CA ILE A 258 11.39 -11.32 3.74
C ILE A 258 10.91 -10.36 2.64
N PRO A 259 11.66 -9.29 2.31
CA PRO A 259 11.33 -8.41 1.20
C PRO A 259 11.16 -9.21 -0.10
N ARG A 260 10.11 -8.92 -0.88
CA ARG A 260 9.80 -9.67 -2.11
C ARG A 260 10.94 -9.60 -3.14
N GLN A 261 11.65 -8.48 -3.22
CA GLN A 261 12.82 -8.37 -4.08
C GLN A 261 13.91 -9.34 -3.65
N GLU A 262 14.19 -9.41 -2.35
CA GLU A 262 15.16 -10.36 -1.80
C GLU A 262 14.77 -11.81 -2.10
N ALA A 263 13.48 -12.17 -1.96
CA ALA A 263 12.98 -13.50 -2.32
C ALA A 263 13.22 -13.81 -3.81
N LYS A 264 12.98 -12.82 -4.69
CA LYS A 264 13.24 -12.96 -6.13
C LYS A 264 14.73 -13.08 -6.45
N ASP A 265 15.56 -12.27 -5.82
CA ASP A 265 17.03 -12.30 -6.03
C ASP A 265 17.60 -13.66 -5.60
N LYS A 266 17.17 -14.16 -4.43
CA LYS A 266 17.57 -15.48 -3.94
C LYS A 266 17.08 -16.61 -4.88
N ALA A 267 15.83 -16.58 -5.32
CA ALA A 267 15.32 -17.57 -6.26
C ALA A 267 16.09 -17.55 -7.58
N ALA A 268 16.38 -16.37 -8.12
CA ALA A 268 17.13 -16.22 -9.36
C ALA A 268 18.59 -16.67 -9.22
N ALA A 269 19.22 -16.48 -8.07
CA ALA A 269 20.55 -16.98 -7.76
C ALA A 269 20.63 -18.51 -7.87
N HIS A 270 19.52 -19.22 -7.58
CA HIS A 270 19.38 -20.66 -7.72
C HIS A 270 18.77 -21.10 -9.08
N GLY A 271 18.82 -20.24 -10.08
CA GLY A 271 18.41 -20.57 -11.45
C GLY A 271 16.92 -20.51 -11.75
N ALA A 272 16.10 -19.93 -10.84
CA ALA A 272 14.68 -19.71 -11.10
C ALA A 272 14.44 -18.46 -11.97
N HIS A 273 13.44 -18.53 -12.84
CA HIS A 273 12.92 -17.38 -13.59
C HIS A 273 11.77 -16.73 -12.79
N THR A 274 12.01 -15.59 -12.18
CA THR A 274 10.97 -14.92 -11.41
C THR A 274 9.98 -14.18 -12.30
N GLN A 275 8.70 -14.18 -11.89
CA GLN A 275 7.61 -13.54 -12.64
C GLN A 275 6.75 -12.71 -11.67
N SER A 276 6.15 -11.62 -12.17
CA SER A 276 5.25 -10.76 -11.36
C SER A 276 3.78 -11.19 -11.46
N ARG A 277 3.42 -12.02 -12.42
CA ARG A 277 2.04 -12.47 -12.68
C ARG A 277 2.00 -13.96 -12.98
N ILE A 278 0.87 -14.59 -12.63
CA ILE A 278 0.58 -15.96 -13.06
C ILE A 278 0.32 -15.95 -14.57
N GLY A 279 1.04 -16.77 -15.28
CA GLY A 279 0.98 -16.89 -16.75
C GLY A 279 0.99 -18.35 -17.21
N ALA A 280 0.89 -18.58 -18.52
CA ALA A 280 0.93 -19.92 -19.13
C ALA A 280 2.24 -20.68 -18.85
N THR A 281 3.30 -19.97 -18.52
CA THR A 281 4.61 -20.56 -18.24
C THR A 281 4.94 -20.68 -16.75
N THR A 282 4.07 -20.24 -15.85
CA THR A 282 4.28 -20.33 -14.39
C THR A 282 4.28 -21.79 -13.98
N THR A 283 5.32 -22.23 -13.26
CA THR A 283 5.46 -23.60 -12.78
C THR A 283 5.47 -23.72 -11.26
N MET A 284 5.68 -22.59 -10.54
CA MET A 284 5.71 -22.58 -9.08
C MET A 284 5.13 -21.28 -8.54
N VAL A 285 4.43 -21.39 -7.41
CA VAL A 285 3.92 -20.21 -6.68
C VAL A 285 4.30 -20.34 -5.21
N VAL A 286 5.06 -19.34 -4.74
CA VAL A 286 5.42 -19.21 -3.32
C VAL A 286 4.36 -18.36 -2.63
N ILE A 287 3.80 -18.87 -1.56
CA ILE A 287 2.66 -18.31 -0.84
C ILE A 287 3.12 -17.86 0.57
N GLY A 288 3.05 -16.54 0.81
CA GLY A 288 3.26 -15.96 2.12
C GLY A 288 1.97 -15.95 2.97
N ASP A 289 1.75 -14.89 3.75
CA ASP A 289 0.61 -14.71 4.67
C ASP A 289 0.57 -15.75 5.81
N GLY A 290 1.70 -16.40 6.13
CA GLY A 290 1.79 -17.42 7.16
C GLY A 290 0.92 -18.67 6.86
N ILE A 291 0.70 -18.99 5.60
CA ILE A 291 0.00 -20.20 5.16
C ILE A 291 0.90 -21.41 5.42
N ARG A 292 0.31 -22.48 5.97
CA ARG A 292 0.98 -23.77 6.22
C ARG A 292 0.70 -24.77 5.11
N ALA A 293 1.56 -25.76 4.97
CA ALA A 293 1.43 -26.77 3.91
C ALA A 293 0.08 -27.52 3.94
N GLU A 294 -0.44 -27.81 5.14
CA GLU A 294 -1.73 -28.46 5.32
C GLU A 294 -2.92 -27.64 4.80
N GLU A 295 -2.76 -26.32 4.79
CA GLU A 295 -3.79 -25.38 4.32
C GLU A 295 -3.85 -25.29 2.78
N LEU A 296 -2.88 -25.88 2.06
CA LEU A 296 -2.83 -25.92 0.60
C LEU A 296 -3.64 -27.05 -0.04
N THR A 297 -4.28 -27.91 0.75
CA THR A 297 -5.06 -29.03 0.26
C THR A 297 -6.35 -28.62 -0.46
N ASP A 298 -6.99 -27.52 -0.02
CA ASP A 298 -8.20 -26.97 -0.69
C ASP A 298 -8.06 -25.47 -0.92
N VAL A 299 -7.17 -25.12 -1.84
CA VAL A 299 -6.87 -23.73 -2.19
C VAL A 299 -8.09 -22.97 -2.73
N ALA A 300 -9.00 -23.68 -3.43
CA ALA A 300 -10.16 -23.06 -4.08
C ALA A 300 -11.17 -22.49 -3.07
N GLN A 301 -11.32 -23.14 -1.92
CA GLN A 301 -12.26 -22.75 -0.87
C GLN A 301 -11.61 -22.03 0.30
N HIS A 302 -10.28 -21.98 0.35
CA HIS A 302 -9.57 -21.40 1.49
C HIS A 302 -9.77 -19.87 1.60
N PRO A 303 -10.34 -19.34 2.71
CA PRO A 303 -10.75 -17.94 2.82
C PRO A 303 -9.59 -16.93 2.62
N ARG A 304 -8.37 -17.32 3.05
CA ARG A 304 -7.16 -16.47 2.97
C ARG A 304 -6.48 -16.52 1.59
N LEU A 305 -6.89 -17.44 0.71
CA LEU A 305 -6.30 -17.65 -0.61
C LEU A 305 -7.18 -17.14 -1.77
N GLN A 306 -8.14 -16.25 -1.49
CA GLN A 306 -9.06 -15.68 -2.49
C GLN A 306 -8.47 -14.48 -3.27
N GLN A 307 -7.16 -14.28 -3.21
CA GLN A 307 -6.46 -13.21 -3.91
C GLN A 307 -6.43 -13.47 -5.43
N ARG A 308 -6.32 -12.41 -6.24
CA ARG A 308 -6.29 -12.52 -7.71
C ARG A 308 -5.30 -13.56 -8.22
N LYS A 309 -4.04 -13.53 -7.75
CA LYS A 309 -3.03 -14.50 -8.18
C LYS A 309 -3.43 -15.94 -7.85
N MET A 310 -4.02 -16.18 -6.68
CA MET A 310 -4.46 -17.53 -6.30
C MET A 310 -5.68 -17.99 -7.11
N ARG A 311 -6.61 -17.10 -7.42
CA ARG A 311 -7.71 -17.42 -8.36
C ARG A 311 -7.17 -17.77 -9.75
N ASP A 312 -6.17 -17.04 -10.23
CA ASP A 312 -5.49 -17.33 -11.51
C ASP A 312 -4.81 -18.71 -11.45
N VAL A 313 -4.19 -19.08 -10.33
CA VAL A 313 -3.62 -20.44 -10.10
C VAL A 313 -4.70 -21.51 -10.19
N VAL A 314 -5.80 -21.36 -9.43
CA VAL A 314 -6.91 -22.33 -9.43
C VAL A 314 -7.47 -22.53 -10.84
N ALA A 315 -7.73 -21.42 -11.56
CA ALA A 315 -8.25 -21.46 -12.92
C ALA A 315 -7.29 -22.19 -13.88
N ARG A 316 -5.98 -21.97 -13.77
CA ARG A 316 -4.98 -22.62 -14.64
C ARG A 316 -4.78 -24.09 -14.30
N ARG A 317 -4.75 -24.45 -13.02
CA ARG A 317 -4.69 -25.86 -12.60
C ARG A 317 -5.92 -26.63 -13.09
N ALA A 318 -7.11 -26.02 -13.05
CA ALA A 318 -8.33 -26.60 -13.63
C ALA A 318 -8.24 -26.80 -15.16
N GLN A 319 -7.39 -26.04 -15.86
CA GLN A 319 -7.09 -26.18 -17.28
C GLN A 319 -5.94 -27.17 -17.55
N GLY A 320 -5.45 -27.86 -16.52
CA GLY A 320 -4.39 -28.88 -16.65
C GLY A 320 -2.97 -28.32 -16.57
N GLN A 321 -2.77 -27.04 -16.21
CA GLN A 321 -1.41 -26.53 -16.00
C GLN A 321 -0.86 -27.04 -14.66
N ASP A 322 0.32 -27.66 -14.70
CA ASP A 322 1.02 -28.09 -13.50
C ASP A 322 1.70 -26.89 -12.84
N ILE A 323 1.22 -26.50 -11.66
CA ILE A 323 1.76 -25.41 -10.86
C ILE A 323 1.98 -25.92 -9.44
N VAL A 324 3.24 -26.00 -9.03
CA VAL A 324 3.61 -26.39 -7.66
C VAL A 324 3.28 -25.22 -6.72
N LEU A 325 2.61 -25.53 -5.62
CA LEU A 325 2.36 -24.56 -4.54
C LEU A 325 3.35 -24.81 -3.42
N VAL A 326 4.01 -23.76 -2.99
CA VAL A 326 5.06 -23.79 -1.98
C VAL A 326 4.73 -22.71 -0.94
N THR A 327 4.77 -23.07 0.32
CA THR A 327 4.66 -22.08 1.40
C THR A 327 5.97 -21.31 1.56
N GLU A 328 5.93 -20.14 2.18
CA GLU A 328 7.16 -19.39 2.46
C GLU A 328 8.15 -20.19 3.32
N PRO A 329 7.78 -20.89 4.39
CA PRO A 329 8.71 -21.76 5.13
C PRO A 329 9.37 -22.82 4.27
N GLU A 330 8.65 -23.48 3.36
CA GLU A 330 9.22 -24.46 2.42
C GLU A 330 10.20 -23.78 1.45
N PHE A 331 9.84 -22.61 0.92
CA PHE A 331 10.74 -21.80 0.06
C PHE A 331 12.02 -21.41 0.80
N LEU A 332 11.92 -20.91 2.05
CA LEU A 332 13.10 -20.56 2.85
C LEU A 332 13.95 -21.79 3.17
N HIS A 333 13.33 -22.94 3.35
CA HIS A 333 14.04 -24.21 3.52
C HIS A 333 14.78 -24.62 2.24
N MET A 334 14.19 -24.43 1.07
CA MET A 334 14.87 -24.66 -0.22
C MET A 334 16.10 -23.78 -0.41
N LEU A 335 16.13 -22.56 0.15
CA LEU A 335 17.27 -21.66 0.05
C LEU A 335 18.45 -22.05 0.94
N ASN A 336 18.24 -22.86 1.97
CA ASN A 336 19.20 -23.17 3.02
C ASN A 336 19.89 -24.52 2.82
N GLU A 337 20.34 -24.87 1.64
CA GLU A 337 21.17 -26.05 1.27
C GLU A 337 20.87 -27.43 1.95
N ASN A 338 19.96 -27.48 2.93
CA ASN A 338 19.53 -28.66 3.69
C ASN A 338 18.24 -29.26 3.16
N TRP A 339 17.95 -29.06 1.88
CA TRP A 339 16.75 -29.66 1.28
C TRP A 339 16.91 -31.21 1.26
N PRO A 340 16.03 -31.96 1.91
CA PRO A 340 16.03 -33.41 1.74
C PRO A 340 15.71 -33.70 0.27
N HIS A 341 16.61 -34.37 -0.44
CA HIS A 341 16.36 -34.82 -1.79
C HIS A 341 14.98 -35.49 -1.81
N ALA A 342 14.04 -34.91 -2.58
CA ALA A 342 12.76 -35.53 -2.79
C ALA A 342 13.03 -36.93 -3.36
N THR A 343 12.83 -37.94 -2.55
CA THR A 343 12.73 -39.31 -3.04
C THR A 343 11.57 -39.31 -4.02
N ALA A 344 11.90 -39.50 -5.30
CA ALA A 344 10.92 -39.68 -6.35
C ALA A 344 9.96 -40.80 -5.93
N VAL A 345 8.66 -40.43 -5.88
CA VAL A 345 7.55 -41.38 -5.91
C VAL A 345 6.74 -41.12 -7.15
#